data_68fd106ffb2ed2201a3811a337f60396
#
_entry.id   68fd106ffb2ed2201a3811a337f60396
#
_cell.length_a   1.000
_cell.length_b   1.000
_cell.length_c   1.000
_cell.angle_alpha   90.00
_cell.angle_beta   90.00
_cell.angle_gamma   90.00
#
_symmetry.space_group_name_H-M   'P 1'
#
loop_
_entity.id
_entity.type
_entity.pdbx_description
1 polymer ?
#
loop_
_entity_poly.entity_id
_entity_poly.type
_entity_poly.pdbx_seq_one_letter_code
_entity_poly.pdbx_strand_id
1 'polypeptide(L)'
;MSLLAGLVAALVALLVFVLWSWIVLWVRWDGGEPVDWHVFGKAWTTAALATLTLLELCMAIVVGRFAGFLNLSTLQSFYAARLTRAYLGASNGNRFSTPATDRAERQRFSVAEPAPDDALSLNDYYDPRVLAPLHLINVTMNQTVDPAEQLVQRDRKGKPLCIGPGPALVQPGNAQQLPADAYVRFTVDGQLCCAKSQQPAGAATRSIEMAQARTVGDWIAISGAAISTGLGRATTLGTSLLLGLANLRLGIWWPSNMAEGGSCAVPSAMRRPDIEQRLHPALGVITGLFRTQYYLACELAARFHGTRRRWQYLSDGGHFENTAIYELLRPERRVGLIVVCDCGCDGDYRFGDLANLIRLARIDFGLEIVVDQAAPDDAVLGPVFGTPDDFTANAPPESRDKVAILLNVHIAGQAGAPDSAPITRIVLLKPRLTPSAPADVRQYGAMHPAFPQEGTADQFFDEAQWESYRALGVAIGRRIASSAVASRLFGHV
;
A
#
# COMPACT_ATOMS: atom_id res chain seq x y z
N MET A 1 -4.23 -14.24 17.96
CA MET A 1 -4.79 -13.10 17.19
C MET A 1 -5.87 -13.55 16.18
N SER A 2 -5.61 -14.48 15.26
CA SER A 2 -6.57 -14.89 14.21
C SER A 2 -7.86 -15.53 14.77
N LEU A 3 -7.78 -16.34 15.85
CA LEU A 3 -8.95 -16.95 16.47
C LEU A 3 -9.87 -15.89 17.09
N LEU A 4 -9.31 -14.93 17.82
CA LEU A 4 -10.07 -13.84 18.44
C LEU A 4 -10.75 -12.97 17.38
N ALA A 5 -10.04 -12.60 16.32
CA ALA A 5 -10.61 -11.86 15.18
C ALA A 5 -11.76 -12.64 14.52
N GLY A 6 -11.61 -13.97 14.37
CA GLY A 6 -12.67 -14.83 13.85
C GLY A 6 -13.91 -14.87 14.76
N LEU A 7 -13.72 -14.95 16.07
CA LEU A 7 -14.83 -14.92 17.03
C LEU A 7 -15.56 -13.58 17.03
N VAL A 8 -14.82 -12.47 17.03
CA VAL A 8 -15.42 -11.12 16.96
C VAL A 8 -16.16 -10.93 15.64
N ALA A 9 -15.61 -11.37 14.51
CA ALA A 9 -16.28 -11.31 13.21
C ALA A 9 -17.57 -12.15 13.20
N ALA A 10 -17.55 -13.35 13.78
CA ALA A 10 -18.74 -14.19 13.90
C ALA A 10 -19.82 -13.53 14.77
N LEU A 11 -19.43 -12.90 15.88
CA LEU A 11 -20.34 -12.15 16.74
C LEU A 11 -20.98 -10.97 15.98
N VAL A 12 -20.18 -10.18 15.25
CA VAL A 12 -20.70 -9.06 14.44
C VAL A 12 -21.65 -9.56 13.36
N ALA A 13 -21.31 -10.64 12.66
CA ALA A 13 -22.18 -11.24 11.66
C ALA A 13 -23.51 -11.72 12.28
N LEU A 14 -23.47 -12.34 13.45
CA LEU A 14 -24.65 -12.75 14.20
C LEU A 14 -25.52 -11.56 14.57
N LEU A 15 -24.93 -10.48 15.10
CA LEU A 15 -25.64 -9.25 15.45
C LEU A 15 -26.32 -8.61 14.24
N VAL A 16 -25.62 -8.54 13.10
CA VAL A 16 -26.20 -8.05 11.84
C VAL A 16 -27.37 -8.94 11.40
N PHE A 17 -27.22 -10.27 11.48
CA PHE A 17 -28.29 -11.21 11.15
C PHE A 17 -29.51 -11.08 12.08
N VAL A 18 -29.28 -10.94 13.40
CA VAL A 18 -30.35 -10.73 14.37
C VAL A 18 -31.08 -9.41 14.12
N LEU A 19 -30.32 -8.33 13.88
CA LEU A 19 -30.90 -7.02 13.54
C LEU A 19 -31.76 -7.09 12.27
N TRP A 20 -31.22 -7.72 11.23
CA TRP A 20 -31.94 -7.90 9.97
C TRP A 20 -33.22 -8.73 10.17
N SER A 21 -33.09 -9.85 10.88
CA SER A 21 -34.24 -10.72 11.20
C SER A 21 -35.30 -9.95 12.00
N TRP A 22 -34.86 -9.11 12.96
CA TRP A 22 -35.76 -8.28 13.75
C TRP A 22 -36.48 -7.23 12.89
N ILE A 23 -35.79 -6.56 11.96
CA ILE A 23 -36.39 -5.60 11.02
C ILE A 23 -37.42 -6.32 10.14
N VAL A 24 -37.09 -7.50 9.57
CA VAL A 24 -38.02 -8.27 8.74
C VAL A 24 -39.26 -8.70 9.52
N LEU A 25 -39.08 -9.16 10.77
CA LEU A 25 -40.19 -9.50 11.65
C LEU A 25 -41.05 -8.28 11.98
N TRP A 26 -40.42 -7.15 12.30
CA TRP A 26 -41.13 -5.90 12.61
C TRP A 26 -41.95 -5.38 11.44
N VAL A 27 -41.45 -5.50 10.20
CA VAL A 27 -42.19 -5.12 8.98
C VAL A 27 -43.31 -6.10 8.67
N ARG A 28 -43.18 -7.38 9.01
CA ARG A 28 -44.12 -8.43 8.63
C ARG A 28 -45.20 -8.70 9.70
N TRP A 29 -44.93 -8.42 10.96
CA TRP A 29 -45.79 -8.80 12.09
C TRP A 29 -46.09 -7.61 12.97
N ASP A 30 -47.33 -7.44 13.37
CA ASP A 30 -47.78 -6.47 14.35
C ASP A 30 -48.60 -7.20 15.44
N GLY A 31 -48.17 -7.13 16.70
CA GLY A 31 -48.85 -7.73 17.82
C GLY A 31 -49.06 -9.25 17.77
N GLY A 32 -48.27 -9.97 16.93
CA GLY A 32 -48.36 -11.42 16.75
C GLY A 32 -49.20 -11.85 15.54
N GLU A 33 -49.83 -10.92 14.87
CA GLU A 33 -50.59 -11.17 13.65
C GLU A 33 -49.79 -10.68 12.42
N PRO A 34 -49.86 -11.37 11.24
CA PRO A 34 -49.24 -10.89 10.02
C PRO A 34 -49.88 -9.57 9.57
N VAL A 35 -49.05 -8.58 9.29
CA VAL A 35 -49.50 -7.29 8.79
C VAL A 35 -50.13 -7.45 7.42
N ASP A 36 -51.44 -7.24 7.34
CA ASP A 36 -52.14 -7.16 6.07
C ASP A 36 -52.01 -5.73 5.49
N TRP A 37 -51.14 -5.59 4.53
CA TRP A 37 -51.00 -4.37 3.78
C TRP A 37 -52.20 -4.15 2.87
N HIS A 38 -53.21 -3.42 3.37
CA HIS A 38 -54.33 -2.98 2.56
C HIS A 38 -54.04 -1.64 1.90
N VAL A 39 -53.74 -1.67 0.60
CA VAL A 39 -53.65 -0.46 -0.21
C VAL A 39 -54.91 -0.42 -1.08
N PHE A 40 -55.72 0.64 -0.93
CA PHE A 40 -56.98 0.81 -1.63
C PHE A 40 -58.03 -0.29 -1.41
N GLY A 41 -58.08 -0.86 -0.19
CA GLY A 41 -59.14 -1.83 0.18
C GLY A 41 -59.01 -3.22 -0.41
N LYS A 42 -57.88 -3.58 -1.01
CA LYS A 42 -57.60 -4.92 -1.53
C LYS A 42 -56.36 -5.50 -0.84
N ALA A 43 -56.37 -6.81 -0.54
CA ALA A 43 -55.22 -7.54 -0.04
C ALA A 43 -54.15 -7.62 -1.13
N TRP A 44 -53.13 -6.76 -1.03
CA TRP A 44 -52.03 -6.67 -2.01
C TRP A 44 -50.75 -7.40 -1.52
N THR A 45 -50.84 -8.18 -0.47
CA THR A 45 -49.67 -8.80 0.19
C THR A 45 -48.73 -9.50 -0.80
N THR A 46 -49.26 -10.35 -1.70
CA THR A 46 -48.41 -11.07 -2.65
C THR A 46 -47.88 -10.18 -3.76
N ALA A 47 -48.70 -9.23 -4.25
CA ALA A 47 -48.28 -8.29 -5.29
C ALA A 47 -47.31 -7.23 -4.74
N ALA A 48 -47.53 -6.76 -3.53
CA ALA A 48 -46.61 -5.82 -2.85
C ALA A 48 -45.25 -6.45 -2.58
N LEU A 49 -45.22 -7.69 -2.05
CA LEU A 49 -43.97 -8.42 -1.84
C LEU A 49 -43.25 -8.70 -3.16
N ALA A 50 -43.96 -9.10 -4.22
CA ALA A 50 -43.35 -9.29 -5.54
C ALA A 50 -42.79 -7.98 -6.10
N THR A 51 -43.48 -6.87 -5.92
CA THR A 51 -43.02 -5.55 -6.36
C THR A 51 -41.78 -5.10 -5.60
N LEU A 52 -41.78 -5.27 -4.25
CA LEU A 52 -40.61 -4.96 -3.42
C LEU A 52 -39.40 -5.81 -3.81
N THR A 53 -39.60 -7.13 -4.01
CA THR A 53 -38.51 -8.01 -4.45
C THR A 53 -37.96 -7.61 -5.81
N LEU A 54 -38.83 -7.21 -6.73
CA LEU A 54 -38.42 -6.72 -8.06
C LEU A 54 -37.65 -5.41 -7.96
N LEU A 55 -38.09 -4.47 -7.11
CA LEU A 55 -37.39 -3.21 -6.84
C LEU A 55 -36.02 -3.45 -6.20
N GLU A 56 -35.94 -4.35 -5.21
CA GLU A 56 -34.67 -4.74 -4.58
C GLU A 56 -33.70 -5.37 -5.60
N LEU A 57 -34.23 -6.25 -6.47
CA LEU A 57 -33.42 -6.86 -7.53
C LEU A 57 -32.94 -5.83 -8.54
N CYS A 58 -33.80 -4.91 -8.98
CA CYS A 58 -33.42 -3.81 -9.86
C CYS A 58 -32.35 -2.91 -9.20
N MET A 59 -32.54 -2.55 -7.94
CA MET A 59 -31.57 -1.77 -7.18
C MET A 59 -30.24 -2.52 -7.04
N ALA A 60 -30.28 -3.81 -6.72
CA ALA A 60 -29.09 -4.66 -6.63
C ALA A 60 -28.31 -4.72 -7.96
N ILE A 61 -29.03 -4.80 -9.09
CA ILE A 61 -28.41 -4.76 -10.43
C ILE A 61 -27.81 -3.38 -10.71
N VAL A 62 -28.51 -2.28 -10.40
CA VAL A 62 -28.00 -0.92 -10.59
C VAL A 62 -26.73 -0.72 -9.77
N VAL A 63 -26.77 -1.02 -8.46
CA VAL A 63 -25.61 -0.95 -7.57
C VAL A 63 -24.50 -1.90 -8.05
N GLY A 64 -24.86 -3.10 -8.47
CA GLY A 64 -23.93 -4.11 -8.99
C GLY A 64 -23.15 -3.65 -10.21
N ARG A 65 -23.76 -2.83 -11.06
CA ARG A 65 -23.10 -2.25 -12.24
C ARG A 65 -22.25 -1.03 -11.91
N PHE A 66 -22.45 -0.43 -10.74
CA PHE A 66 -21.72 0.76 -10.30
C PHE A 66 -20.46 0.36 -9.52
N ALA A 67 -19.49 -0.24 -10.22
CA ALA A 67 -18.25 -0.75 -9.61
C ALA A 67 -17.44 0.33 -8.88
N GLY A 68 -17.60 1.61 -9.21
CA GLY A 68 -17.01 2.73 -8.47
C GLY A 68 -17.43 2.77 -7.00
N PHE A 69 -18.61 2.26 -6.66
CA PHE A 69 -19.12 2.21 -5.29
C PHE A 69 -18.22 1.39 -4.35
N LEU A 70 -17.53 0.35 -4.85
CA LEU A 70 -16.58 -0.45 -4.06
C LEU A 70 -15.52 0.42 -3.38
N ASN A 71 -14.96 1.38 -4.13
CA ASN A 71 -13.92 2.27 -3.64
C ASN A 71 -14.50 3.49 -2.91
N LEU A 72 -15.64 4.02 -3.38
CA LEU A 72 -16.32 5.16 -2.75
C LEU A 72 -16.87 4.82 -1.37
N SER A 73 -17.23 3.56 -1.11
CA SER A 73 -17.74 3.11 0.19
C SER A 73 -16.65 2.87 1.23
N THR A 74 -15.38 3.08 0.89
CA THR A 74 -14.24 2.88 1.78
C THR A 74 -13.76 4.18 2.40
N LEU A 75 -12.93 4.10 3.44
CA LEU A 75 -12.27 5.25 4.05
C LEU A 75 -11.08 5.78 3.22
N GLN A 76 -10.74 5.11 2.12
CA GLN A 76 -9.55 5.42 1.32
C GLN A 76 -9.57 6.83 0.74
N SER A 77 -10.72 7.29 0.22
CA SER A 77 -10.83 8.64 -0.34
C SER A 77 -10.60 9.73 0.70
N PHE A 78 -11.10 9.53 1.93
CA PHE A 78 -10.84 10.42 3.05
C PHE A 78 -9.36 10.43 3.44
N TYR A 79 -8.75 9.24 3.54
CA TYR A 79 -7.33 9.10 3.84
C TYR A 79 -6.45 9.76 2.76
N ALA A 80 -6.74 9.51 1.48
CA ALA A 80 -6.05 10.13 0.36
C ALA A 80 -6.15 11.67 0.39
N ALA A 81 -7.34 12.20 0.66
CA ALA A 81 -7.55 13.64 0.77
C ALA A 81 -6.69 14.26 1.89
N ARG A 82 -6.60 13.59 3.05
CA ARG A 82 -5.78 14.08 4.17
C ARG A 82 -4.29 14.06 3.86
N LEU A 83 -3.78 12.98 3.26
CA LEU A 83 -2.37 12.91 2.85
C LEU A 83 -2.05 13.92 1.76
N THR A 84 -2.92 14.06 0.76
CA THR A 84 -2.77 15.07 -0.29
C THR A 84 -2.72 16.48 0.32
N ARG A 85 -3.62 16.78 1.25
CA ARG A 85 -3.64 18.08 1.93
C ARG A 85 -2.40 18.33 2.77
N ALA A 86 -1.98 17.35 3.56
CA ALA A 86 -0.88 17.50 4.52
C ALA A 86 0.48 17.62 3.82
N TYR A 87 0.73 16.82 2.77
CA TYR A 87 2.05 16.69 2.16
C TYR A 87 2.15 17.38 0.80
N LEU A 88 1.28 17.05 -0.16
CA LEU A 88 1.30 17.71 -1.48
C LEU A 88 0.85 19.15 -1.38
N GLY A 89 -0.20 19.43 -0.61
CA GLY A 89 -0.67 20.79 -0.37
C GLY A 89 0.34 21.66 0.36
N ALA A 90 1.13 21.10 1.27
CA ALA A 90 2.20 21.84 1.97
C ALA A 90 3.34 22.25 1.04
N SER A 91 3.61 21.47 -0.02
CA SER A 91 4.64 21.76 -1.02
C SER A 91 4.10 22.54 -2.23
N ASN A 92 2.81 22.82 -2.30
CA ASN A 92 2.20 23.57 -3.39
C ASN A 92 2.52 25.06 -3.28
N GLY A 93 3.46 25.55 -4.10
CA GLY A 93 3.90 26.95 -4.12
C GLY A 93 2.77 27.97 -4.39
N ASN A 94 1.72 27.56 -5.11
CA ASN A 94 0.57 28.42 -5.38
C ASN A 94 -0.19 28.84 -4.12
N ARG A 95 -0.13 28.04 -3.05
CA ARG A 95 -0.72 28.37 -1.76
C ARG A 95 -0.06 29.59 -1.09
N PHE A 96 1.20 29.84 -1.39
CA PHE A 96 2.02 30.88 -0.76
C PHE A 96 2.21 32.12 -1.65
N SER A 97 2.05 31.96 -2.97
CA SER A 97 2.29 33.03 -3.97
C SER A 97 1.05 33.86 -4.34
N THR A 98 -0.13 33.49 -3.84
CA THR A 98 -1.40 34.13 -4.22
C THR A 98 -1.64 35.44 -3.46
N PRO A 99 -2.24 36.50 -4.10
CA PRO A 99 -2.59 37.76 -3.46
C PRO A 99 -3.46 37.60 -2.21
N ALA A 100 -3.41 38.58 -1.29
CA ALA A 100 -4.06 38.49 0.02
C ALA A 100 -5.58 38.23 -0.04
N THR A 101 -6.28 38.69 -1.08
CA THR A 101 -7.71 38.48 -1.32
C THR A 101 -8.05 37.01 -1.53
N ASP A 102 -7.23 36.30 -2.34
CA ASP A 102 -7.45 34.86 -2.60
C ASP A 102 -6.96 34.01 -1.43
N ARG A 103 -6.01 34.52 -0.64
CA ARG A 103 -5.53 33.86 0.57
C ARG A 103 -6.61 33.77 1.64
N ALA A 104 -7.43 34.81 1.81
CA ALA A 104 -8.57 34.81 2.73
C ALA A 104 -9.66 33.82 2.27
N GLU A 105 -9.84 33.64 0.99
CA GLU A 105 -10.77 32.68 0.41
C GLU A 105 -10.28 31.25 0.58
N ARG A 106 -8.98 31.01 0.39
CA ARG A 106 -8.34 29.70 0.63
C ARG A 106 -8.28 29.31 2.11
N GLN A 107 -8.21 30.25 3.04
CA GLN A 107 -8.31 30.00 4.48
C GLN A 107 -9.72 29.53 4.91
N ARG A 108 -10.73 29.67 4.06
CA ARG A 108 -12.08 29.15 4.30
C ARG A 108 -12.24 27.69 3.94
N PHE A 109 -11.28 27.09 3.20
CA PHE A 109 -11.31 25.65 2.93
C PHE A 109 -11.06 24.86 4.21
N SER A 110 -11.77 23.76 4.35
CA SER A 110 -11.56 22.80 5.43
C SER A 110 -10.09 22.39 5.52
N VAL A 111 -9.55 22.33 6.73
CA VAL A 111 -8.19 21.85 6.97
C VAL A 111 -8.03 20.39 6.48
N ALA A 112 -9.13 19.65 6.40
CA ALA A 112 -9.17 18.27 6.00
C ALA A 112 -9.25 18.04 4.48
N GLU A 113 -9.61 19.06 3.69
CA GLU A 113 -9.82 18.93 2.26
C GLU A 113 -8.66 19.51 1.45
N PRO A 114 -8.19 18.81 0.40
CA PRO A 114 -7.19 19.34 -0.52
C PRO A 114 -7.81 20.47 -1.36
N ALA A 115 -7.01 21.46 -1.73
CA ALA A 115 -7.38 22.40 -2.77
C ALA A 115 -7.29 21.72 -4.15
N PRO A 116 -8.03 22.19 -5.16
CA PRO A 116 -8.01 21.57 -6.49
C PRO A 116 -6.61 21.45 -7.11
N ASP A 117 -5.72 22.39 -6.81
CA ASP A 117 -4.33 22.44 -7.29
C ASP A 117 -3.33 21.64 -6.45
N ASP A 118 -3.77 20.97 -5.37
CA ASP A 118 -2.97 19.99 -4.65
C ASP A 118 -3.00 18.61 -5.34
N ALA A 119 -3.98 18.38 -6.21
CA ALA A 119 -4.17 17.12 -6.90
C ALA A 119 -3.22 17.01 -8.10
N LEU A 120 -2.04 16.44 -7.87
CA LEU A 120 -1.03 16.23 -8.90
C LEU A 120 -1.30 14.93 -9.67
N SER A 121 -1.43 15.02 -11.00
CA SER A 121 -1.57 13.82 -11.84
C SER A 121 -0.27 13.04 -11.92
N LEU A 122 -0.32 11.72 -12.14
CA LEU A 122 0.89 10.92 -12.35
C LEU A 122 1.68 11.35 -13.59
N ASN A 123 1.00 11.80 -14.65
CA ASN A 123 1.66 12.23 -15.86
C ASN A 123 2.44 13.53 -15.65
N ASP A 124 1.89 14.47 -14.89
CA ASP A 124 2.60 15.70 -14.54
C ASP A 124 3.76 15.44 -13.59
N TYR A 125 3.57 14.49 -12.65
CA TYR A 125 4.58 14.11 -11.68
C TYR A 125 5.77 13.39 -12.30
N TYR A 126 5.53 12.50 -13.23
CA TYR A 126 6.58 11.76 -13.94
C TYR A 126 6.96 12.39 -15.29
N ASP A 127 6.63 13.66 -15.50
CA ASP A 127 7.04 14.37 -16.72
C ASP A 127 8.58 14.42 -16.80
N PRO A 128 9.20 13.85 -17.85
CA PRO A 128 10.64 13.81 -17.99
C PRO A 128 11.30 15.20 -18.16
N ARG A 129 10.51 16.23 -18.39
CA ARG A 129 10.98 17.62 -18.45
C ARG A 129 11.18 18.22 -17.05
N VAL A 130 10.59 17.63 -16.04
CA VAL A 130 10.76 18.02 -14.64
C VAL A 130 11.97 17.28 -14.09
N LEU A 131 13.03 18.00 -13.74
CA LEU A 131 14.22 17.45 -13.10
C LEU A 131 13.91 17.18 -11.62
N ALA A 132 13.50 15.96 -11.32
CA ALA A 132 13.24 15.50 -9.97
C ALA A 132 13.86 14.12 -9.76
N PRO A 133 14.16 13.72 -8.51
CA PRO A 133 14.53 12.34 -8.20
C PRO A 133 13.45 11.37 -8.67
N LEU A 134 13.86 10.19 -9.13
CA LEU A 134 12.92 9.15 -9.52
C LEU A 134 12.18 8.63 -8.28
N HIS A 135 10.88 8.78 -8.25
CA HIS A 135 10.03 8.27 -7.17
C HIS A 135 9.42 6.93 -7.59
N LEU A 136 9.53 5.93 -6.71
CA LEU A 136 8.90 4.63 -6.87
C LEU A 136 7.87 4.46 -5.74
N ILE A 137 6.61 4.21 -6.09
CA ILE A 137 5.53 3.98 -5.14
C ILE A 137 5.24 2.48 -5.14
N ASN A 138 5.41 1.84 -3.98
CA ASN A 138 5.19 0.41 -3.82
C ASN A 138 3.85 0.13 -3.16
N VAL A 139 3.08 -0.78 -3.72
CA VAL A 139 1.81 -1.27 -3.19
C VAL A 139 1.77 -2.79 -3.28
N THR A 140 0.96 -3.43 -2.43
CA THR A 140 0.74 -4.87 -2.49
C THR A 140 -0.52 -5.19 -3.29
N MET A 141 -0.38 -5.97 -4.34
CA MET A 141 -1.48 -6.63 -5.03
C MET A 141 -1.81 -7.93 -4.30
N ASN A 142 -2.94 -7.97 -3.61
CA ASN A 142 -3.35 -9.14 -2.85
C ASN A 142 -3.73 -10.31 -3.79
N GLN A 143 -3.23 -11.51 -3.46
CA GLN A 143 -3.45 -12.72 -4.24
C GLN A 143 -3.49 -13.95 -3.33
N THR A 144 -4.70 -14.28 -2.85
CA THR A 144 -4.93 -15.42 -1.96
C THR A 144 -5.47 -16.65 -2.70
N VAL A 145 -5.80 -16.51 -3.98
CA VAL A 145 -6.29 -17.59 -4.83
C VAL A 145 -5.41 -17.68 -6.07
N ASP A 146 -4.45 -18.59 -6.04
CA ASP A 146 -3.63 -18.91 -7.20
C ASP A 146 -3.29 -20.41 -7.28
N PRO A 147 -4.04 -21.18 -8.05
CA PRO A 147 -3.74 -22.61 -8.20
C PRO A 147 -2.46 -22.91 -8.98
N ALA A 148 -1.83 -21.91 -9.61
CA ALA A 148 -0.58 -22.10 -10.35
C ALA A 148 0.66 -21.84 -9.46
N GLU A 149 0.54 -20.93 -8.47
CA GLU A 149 1.64 -20.51 -7.61
C GLU A 149 1.30 -20.72 -6.13
N GLN A 150 1.59 -21.92 -5.60
CA GLN A 150 1.26 -22.25 -4.21
C GLN A 150 2.01 -21.39 -3.19
N LEU A 151 3.24 -20.95 -3.49
CA LEU A 151 4.01 -20.04 -2.63
C LEU A 151 3.28 -18.72 -2.45
N VAL A 152 2.77 -18.13 -3.53
CA VAL A 152 2.00 -16.88 -3.47
C VAL A 152 0.70 -17.10 -2.71
N GLN A 153 -0.04 -18.17 -3.00
CA GLN A 153 -1.34 -18.44 -2.39
C GLN A 153 -1.26 -18.69 -0.89
N ARG A 154 -0.25 -19.46 -0.42
CA ARG A 154 -0.15 -19.90 0.98
C ARG A 154 0.62 -18.94 1.86
N ASP A 155 1.78 -18.50 1.38
CA ASP A 155 2.76 -17.82 2.21
C ASP A 155 2.79 -16.31 2.00
N ARG A 156 2.89 -15.85 0.75
CA ARG A 156 2.98 -14.42 0.42
C ARG A 156 1.64 -13.73 0.38
N LYS A 157 0.64 -14.40 -0.17
CA LYS A 157 -0.74 -13.92 -0.40
C LYS A 157 -0.81 -12.56 -1.09
N GLY A 158 0.24 -12.22 -1.85
CA GLY A 158 0.37 -10.97 -2.58
C GLY A 158 1.60 -10.94 -3.46
N LYS A 159 1.62 -9.97 -4.37
CA LYS A 159 2.73 -9.62 -5.25
C LYS A 159 3.04 -8.13 -5.15
N PRO A 160 4.31 -7.72 -5.26
CA PRO A 160 4.66 -6.31 -5.28
C PRO A 160 4.21 -5.66 -6.58
N LEU A 161 3.55 -4.52 -6.49
CA LEU A 161 3.25 -3.63 -7.61
C LEU A 161 3.99 -2.32 -7.37
N CYS A 162 4.82 -1.93 -8.31
CA CYS A 162 5.55 -0.67 -8.28
C CYS A 162 5.03 0.28 -9.34
N ILE A 163 4.74 1.50 -8.95
CA ILE A 163 4.43 2.62 -9.82
C ILE A 163 5.68 3.49 -9.92
N GLY A 164 6.13 3.78 -11.11
CA GLY A 164 7.34 4.55 -11.34
C GLY A 164 7.37 5.25 -12.70
N PRO A 165 8.49 5.91 -13.02
CA PRO A 165 8.67 6.58 -14.29
C PRO A 165 8.65 5.60 -15.46
N GLY A 166 8.04 6.01 -16.56
CA GLY A 166 7.98 5.26 -17.81
C GLY A 166 9.30 5.24 -18.57
N PRO A 167 9.35 4.54 -19.70
CA PRO A 167 10.58 4.39 -20.49
C PRO A 167 11.14 5.71 -21.02
N ALA A 168 10.35 6.77 -21.08
CA ALA A 168 10.80 8.10 -21.48
C ALA A 168 11.90 8.67 -20.59
N LEU A 169 11.93 8.31 -19.30
CA LEU A 169 12.97 8.74 -18.36
C LEU A 169 14.26 7.93 -18.45
N VAL A 170 14.23 6.79 -19.13
CA VAL A 170 15.40 5.92 -19.30
C VAL A 170 16.22 6.31 -20.55
N GLN A 171 15.64 7.09 -21.47
CA GLN A 171 16.31 7.56 -22.70
C GLN A 171 16.17 9.08 -22.82
N PRO A 172 17.07 9.87 -22.19
CA PRO A 172 17.07 11.31 -22.35
C PRO A 172 17.36 11.67 -23.82
N GLY A 173 16.46 12.33 -24.48
CA GLY A 173 16.57 12.77 -25.87
C GLY A 173 15.35 12.48 -26.76
N ASN A 174 14.56 11.47 -26.43
CA ASN A 174 13.36 11.11 -27.20
C ASN A 174 12.02 11.43 -26.50
N ALA A 175 12.06 12.10 -25.35
CA ALA A 175 10.87 12.38 -24.54
C ALA A 175 9.79 13.21 -25.26
N GLN A 176 10.17 14.00 -26.26
CA GLN A 176 9.23 14.86 -27.00
C GLN A 176 8.34 14.13 -28.01
N GLN A 177 8.65 12.87 -28.32
CA GLN A 177 7.91 12.07 -29.32
C GLN A 177 7.05 10.97 -28.70
N LEU A 178 7.09 10.79 -27.38
CA LEU A 178 6.32 9.76 -26.70
C LEU A 178 4.94 10.29 -26.29
N PRO A 179 3.88 9.49 -26.45
CA PRO A 179 2.58 9.86 -25.93
C PRO A 179 2.60 9.98 -24.40
N ALA A 180 1.74 10.85 -23.85
CA ALA A 180 1.70 11.15 -22.42
C ALA A 180 1.54 9.91 -21.50
N ASP A 181 0.92 8.84 -22.02
CA ASP A 181 0.78 7.56 -21.34
C ASP A 181 2.11 6.76 -21.21
N ALA A 182 3.18 7.21 -21.86
CA ALA A 182 4.51 6.61 -21.73
C ALA A 182 5.29 7.12 -20.50
N TYR A 183 4.79 8.14 -19.81
CA TYR A 183 5.48 8.72 -18.65
C TYR A 183 5.35 7.92 -17.36
N VAL A 184 4.37 7.05 -17.28
CA VAL A 184 4.08 6.24 -16.08
C VAL A 184 4.22 4.76 -16.39
N ARG A 185 4.87 4.04 -15.50
CA ARG A 185 5.06 2.59 -15.57
C ARG A 185 4.47 1.90 -14.38
N PHE A 186 3.70 0.84 -14.62
CA PHE A 186 3.22 -0.08 -13.60
C PHE A 186 3.93 -1.43 -13.79
N THR A 187 4.60 -1.91 -12.75
CA THR A 187 5.28 -3.21 -12.80
C THR A 187 4.78 -4.11 -11.68
N VAL A 188 4.35 -5.33 -12.02
CA VAL A 188 4.01 -6.37 -11.04
C VAL A 188 5.11 -7.41 -11.09
N ASP A 189 5.71 -7.69 -9.95
CA ASP A 189 6.77 -8.65 -9.80
C ASP A 189 7.91 -8.46 -10.83
N GLY A 190 8.28 -7.20 -11.07
CA GLY A 190 9.29 -6.78 -12.04
C GLY A 190 8.86 -6.85 -13.51
N GLN A 191 7.71 -7.39 -13.83
CA GLN A 191 7.19 -7.43 -15.20
C GLN A 191 6.30 -6.22 -15.48
N LEU A 192 6.52 -5.57 -16.63
CA LEU A 192 5.76 -4.43 -17.08
C LEU A 192 4.29 -4.82 -17.26
N CYS A 193 3.42 -4.20 -16.47
CA CYS A 193 1.99 -4.26 -16.66
C CYS A 193 1.58 -3.06 -17.44
N CYS A 194 1.63 -3.11 -18.70
CA CYS A 194 1.14 -2.26 -19.50
C CYS A 194 0.97 -1.81 -20.39
N ALA A 195 0.52 -1.11 -20.67
CA ALA A 195 0.18 -0.10 -21.50
C ALA A 195 0.54 -0.38 -22.81
N LYS A 196 -0.17 -0.62 -23.60
CA LYS A 196 -0.22 -0.55 -24.99
C LYS A 196 -0.38 -1.78 -25.71
N SER A 197 -1.36 -1.52 -26.33
CA SER A 197 -1.71 -0.83 -27.51
C SER A 197 -1.33 -1.55 -28.78
N GLN A 198 -2.04 -2.55 -29.01
CA GLN A 198 -2.45 -2.95 -30.33
C GLN A 198 -3.87 -3.53 -30.23
N GLN A 199 -4.71 -2.86 -29.44
CA GLN A 199 -6.14 -3.18 -29.36
C GLN A 199 -6.98 -2.04 -29.91
N PRO A 200 -8.12 -2.35 -30.56
CA PRO A 200 -8.98 -1.31 -31.13
C PRO A 200 -9.46 -0.36 -30.04
N ALA A 201 -9.38 0.91 -30.34
CA ALA A 201 -9.79 2.02 -29.50
C ALA A 201 -11.22 1.80 -28.96
N GLY A 202 -11.37 1.56 -27.67
CA GLY A 202 -12.69 1.53 -27.07
C GLY A 202 -12.76 0.98 -25.64
N ALA A 203 -12.14 -0.14 -25.35
CA ALA A 203 -12.27 -0.77 -24.01
C ALA A 203 -10.98 -0.67 -23.18
N ALA A 204 -9.82 -0.81 -23.81
CA ALA A 204 -8.53 -0.74 -23.13
C ALA A 204 -8.17 0.70 -22.73
N THR A 205 -8.52 1.68 -23.55
CA THR A 205 -8.30 3.11 -23.27
C THR A 205 -9.00 3.56 -22.00
N ARG A 206 -10.24 3.12 -21.75
CA ARG A 206 -11.02 3.52 -20.57
C ARG A 206 -10.43 3.05 -19.24
N SER A 207 -9.76 1.94 -19.18
CA SER A 207 -9.22 1.40 -17.92
C SER A 207 -7.83 1.93 -17.61
N ILE A 208 -7.05 2.24 -18.63
CA ILE A 208 -5.79 3.01 -18.49
C ILE A 208 -6.14 4.44 -18.09
N GLU A 209 -7.14 5.07 -18.72
CA GLU A 209 -7.67 6.37 -18.32
C GLU A 209 -8.16 6.39 -16.87
N MET A 210 -8.83 5.34 -16.39
CA MET A 210 -9.24 5.26 -14.97
C MET A 210 -8.07 5.04 -14.01
N ALA A 211 -7.02 4.33 -14.41
CA ALA A 211 -5.80 4.17 -13.60
C ALA A 211 -4.96 5.46 -13.61
N GLN A 212 -4.93 6.16 -14.74
CA GLN A 212 -4.27 7.45 -14.91
C GLN A 212 -5.05 8.62 -14.29
N ALA A 213 -6.37 8.48 -14.11
CA ALA A 213 -7.20 9.47 -13.43
C ALA A 213 -6.92 9.57 -11.92
N ARG A 214 -6.15 8.61 -11.34
CA ARG A 214 -5.74 8.68 -9.93
C ARG A 214 -4.55 9.61 -9.78
N THR A 215 -4.63 10.45 -8.76
CA THR A 215 -3.57 11.39 -8.40
C THR A 215 -2.39 10.69 -7.73
N VAL A 216 -1.26 11.38 -7.61
CA VAL A 216 -0.12 10.95 -6.81
C VAL A 216 -0.56 10.70 -5.36
N GLY A 217 -1.39 11.58 -4.80
CA GLY A 217 -1.94 11.43 -3.44
C GLY A 217 -2.75 10.15 -3.26
N ASP A 218 -3.54 9.75 -4.26
CA ASP A 218 -4.28 8.47 -4.23
C ASP A 218 -3.31 7.28 -4.16
N TRP A 219 -2.26 7.27 -4.97
CA TRP A 219 -1.29 6.17 -4.98
C TRP A 219 -0.46 6.10 -3.70
N ILE A 220 -0.08 7.25 -3.14
CA ILE A 220 0.58 7.32 -1.83
C ILE A 220 -0.36 6.77 -0.74
N ALA A 221 -1.64 7.14 -0.77
CA ALA A 221 -2.63 6.63 0.18
C ALA A 221 -2.88 5.12 0.03
N ILE A 222 -2.81 4.56 -1.17
CA ILE A 222 -2.88 3.11 -1.39
C ILE A 222 -1.62 2.44 -0.83
N SER A 223 -0.44 3.05 -1.04
CA SER A 223 0.83 2.58 -0.49
C SER A 223 0.86 2.54 1.03
N GLY A 224 0.13 3.45 1.70
CA GLY A 224 -0.03 3.49 3.15
C GLY A 224 -1.34 2.88 3.68
N ALA A 225 -2.07 2.09 2.89
CA ALA A 225 -3.37 1.52 3.24
C ALA A 225 -3.24 0.31 4.21
N ALA A 226 -2.67 0.56 5.40
CA ALA A 226 -2.32 -0.47 6.38
C ALA A 226 -3.53 -1.26 6.92
N ILE A 227 -4.71 -0.60 7.05
CA ILE A 227 -5.94 -1.25 7.50
C ILE A 227 -6.77 -1.62 6.28
N SER A 228 -6.76 -2.89 5.89
CA SER A 228 -7.40 -3.38 4.68
C SER A 228 -7.91 -4.80 4.87
N THR A 229 -8.90 -5.22 4.09
CA THR A 229 -9.39 -6.61 4.10
C THR A 229 -8.37 -7.59 3.51
N GLY A 230 -7.50 -7.12 2.60
CA GLY A 230 -6.32 -7.83 2.12
C GLY A 230 -5.07 -7.26 2.76
N LEU A 231 -4.37 -8.07 3.54
CA LEU A 231 -3.19 -7.73 4.33
C LEU A 231 -1.93 -8.51 3.86
N GLY A 232 -1.86 -8.85 2.57
CA GLY A 232 -0.79 -9.72 2.07
C GLY A 232 -0.68 -10.99 2.91
N ARG A 233 0.51 -11.31 3.38
CA ARG A 233 0.81 -12.48 4.22
C ARG A 233 -0.10 -12.61 5.43
N ALA A 234 -0.49 -11.51 6.06
CA ALA A 234 -1.34 -11.49 7.25
C ALA A 234 -2.83 -11.69 6.96
N THR A 235 -3.23 -11.78 5.67
CA THR A 235 -4.63 -11.99 5.30
C THR A 235 -5.18 -13.30 5.88
N THR A 236 -6.27 -13.20 6.64
CA THR A 236 -7.04 -14.35 7.12
C THR A 236 -8.53 -14.09 6.91
N LEU A 237 -9.33 -15.15 6.84
CA LEU A 237 -10.78 -15.02 6.71
C LEU A 237 -11.38 -14.19 7.84
N GLY A 238 -10.94 -14.43 9.10
CA GLY A 238 -11.45 -13.72 10.27
C GLY A 238 -11.15 -12.23 10.23
N THR A 239 -9.92 -11.83 9.89
CA THR A 239 -9.55 -10.42 9.79
C THR A 239 -10.25 -9.72 8.63
N SER A 240 -10.35 -10.37 7.46
CA SER A 240 -11.03 -9.80 6.29
C SER A 240 -12.52 -9.60 6.55
N LEU A 241 -13.18 -10.58 7.18
CA LEU A 241 -14.58 -10.49 7.55
C LEU A 241 -14.82 -9.39 8.59
N LEU A 242 -14.00 -9.32 9.63
CA LEU A 242 -14.10 -8.29 10.67
C LEU A 242 -13.94 -6.89 10.08
N LEU A 243 -12.85 -6.64 9.35
CA LEU A 243 -12.57 -5.33 8.77
C LEU A 243 -13.59 -4.95 7.70
N GLY A 244 -14.05 -5.93 6.92
CA GLY A 244 -15.07 -5.71 5.91
C GLY A 244 -16.43 -5.35 6.48
N LEU A 245 -16.89 -6.05 7.54
CA LEU A 245 -18.15 -5.75 8.23
C LEU A 245 -18.10 -4.44 9.01
N ALA A 246 -16.94 -4.12 9.62
CA ALA A 246 -16.72 -2.84 10.28
C ALA A 246 -16.52 -1.67 9.29
N ASN A 247 -16.46 -1.95 8.00
CA ASN A 247 -16.12 -1.00 6.94
C ASN A 247 -14.77 -0.27 7.14
N LEU A 248 -13.84 -0.89 7.84
CA LEU A 248 -12.47 -0.40 8.03
C LEU A 248 -11.62 -0.87 6.85
N ARG A 249 -11.74 -0.17 5.71
CA ARG A 249 -11.13 -0.56 4.45
C ARG A 249 -10.44 0.65 3.82
N LEU A 250 -9.10 0.62 3.77
CA LEU A 250 -8.28 1.59 3.06
C LEU A 250 -7.79 1.06 1.70
N GLY A 251 -7.81 -0.26 1.50
CA GLY A 251 -7.48 -0.87 0.21
C GLY A 251 -8.53 -0.60 -0.86
N ILE A 252 -8.14 -0.76 -2.11
CA ILE A 252 -8.99 -0.46 -3.26
C ILE A 252 -9.05 -1.60 -4.27
N TRP A 253 -10.12 -1.66 -5.02
CA TRP A 253 -10.22 -2.44 -6.25
C TRP A 253 -9.76 -1.59 -7.45
N TRP A 254 -8.74 -2.07 -8.14
CA TRP A 254 -8.12 -1.41 -9.28
C TRP A 254 -8.33 -2.21 -10.58
N PRO A 255 -8.95 -1.61 -11.61
CA PRO A 255 -9.18 -2.27 -12.90
C PRO A 255 -7.92 -2.14 -13.78
N SER A 256 -6.97 -3.07 -13.65
CA SER A 256 -5.72 -3.02 -14.42
C SER A 256 -5.82 -3.60 -15.83
N ASN A 257 -6.87 -4.36 -16.15
CA ASN A 257 -7.02 -5.12 -17.40
C ASN A 257 -5.89 -6.15 -17.69
N MET A 258 -5.09 -6.51 -16.70
CA MET A 258 -3.97 -7.45 -16.89
C MET A 258 -4.40 -8.84 -17.36
N ALA A 259 -5.62 -9.29 -17.01
CA ALA A 259 -6.15 -10.60 -17.39
C ALA A 259 -6.63 -10.65 -18.84
N GLU A 260 -6.91 -9.53 -19.50
CA GLU A 260 -7.50 -9.46 -20.86
C GLU A 260 -6.46 -9.32 -21.98
N GLY A 261 -5.30 -9.91 -21.85
CA GLY A 261 -4.35 -10.03 -22.96
C GLY A 261 -3.52 -8.78 -23.26
N GLY A 262 -3.43 -7.86 -22.33
CA GLY A 262 -2.39 -6.85 -22.35
C GLY A 262 -1.03 -7.56 -22.39
N SER A 263 -0.16 -7.13 -23.28
CA SER A 263 1.15 -7.72 -23.54
C SER A 263 2.14 -7.60 -22.37
N CYS A 264 1.80 -8.17 -21.24
CA CYS A 264 2.81 -8.82 -20.44
C CYS A 264 3.08 -10.11 -21.17
N ALA A 265 4.27 -10.27 -21.68
CA ALA A 265 4.69 -11.46 -22.39
C ALA A 265 4.74 -12.67 -21.45
N VAL A 266 3.57 -13.09 -20.96
CA VAL A 266 3.38 -14.44 -20.46
C VAL A 266 3.33 -15.30 -21.73
N PRO A 267 4.26 -16.24 -21.88
CA PRO A 267 4.26 -17.13 -23.04
C PRO A 267 2.85 -17.70 -23.21
N SER A 268 2.35 -17.74 -24.44
CA SER A 268 1.00 -18.21 -24.78
C SER A 268 0.71 -19.63 -24.28
N ALA A 269 1.73 -20.43 -24.00
CA ALA A 269 1.65 -21.74 -23.35
C ALA A 269 1.20 -21.73 -21.87
N MET A 270 1.32 -20.59 -21.16
CA MET A 270 0.87 -20.42 -19.76
C MET A 270 -0.48 -19.70 -19.63
N ARG A 271 -1.09 -19.26 -20.72
CA ARG A 271 -2.45 -18.72 -20.73
C ARG A 271 -3.45 -19.84 -20.44
N ARG A 272 -3.66 -20.12 -19.17
CA ARG A 272 -4.88 -20.88 -18.82
C ARG A 272 -6.06 -19.91 -18.89
N PRO A 273 -7.07 -20.19 -19.73
CA PRO A 273 -8.26 -19.37 -19.80
C PRO A 273 -8.86 -19.25 -18.41
N ASP A 274 -9.37 -18.06 -18.11
CA ASP A 274 -10.01 -17.75 -16.83
C ASP A 274 -11.05 -18.84 -16.52
N ILE A 275 -10.98 -19.41 -15.32
CA ILE A 275 -11.89 -20.49 -14.90
C ILE A 275 -13.36 -20.05 -15.01
N GLU A 276 -13.64 -18.73 -14.92
CA GLU A 276 -14.97 -18.17 -15.11
C GLU A 276 -15.47 -18.28 -16.54
N GLN A 277 -14.60 -18.15 -17.55
CA GLN A 277 -14.99 -18.34 -18.96
C GLN A 277 -15.29 -19.81 -19.29
N ARG A 278 -14.76 -20.75 -18.47
CA ARG A 278 -15.01 -22.18 -18.66
C ARG A 278 -16.23 -22.70 -17.90
N LEU A 279 -16.66 -22.02 -16.81
CA LEU A 279 -17.63 -22.59 -15.88
C LEU A 279 -19.11 -22.33 -16.24
N HIS A 280 -19.46 -21.42 -17.07
CA HIS A 280 -20.76 -21.18 -17.69
C HIS A 280 -20.90 -19.71 -18.12
N PRO A 281 -21.41 -19.43 -19.31
CA PRO A 281 -21.74 -18.07 -19.74
C PRO A 281 -22.74 -17.38 -18.79
N ALA A 282 -23.62 -18.16 -18.14
CA ALA A 282 -24.53 -17.63 -17.13
C ALA A 282 -23.83 -17.03 -15.89
N LEU A 283 -22.74 -17.66 -15.43
CA LEU A 283 -21.97 -17.13 -14.27
C LEU A 283 -21.30 -15.81 -14.63
N GLY A 284 -20.79 -15.66 -15.84
CA GLY A 284 -20.21 -14.42 -16.35
C GLY A 284 -21.24 -13.28 -16.44
N VAL A 285 -22.49 -13.60 -16.82
CA VAL A 285 -23.59 -12.63 -16.83
C VAL A 285 -23.95 -12.22 -15.40
N ILE A 286 -24.07 -13.16 -14.47
CA ILE A 286 -24.41 -12.89 -13.06
C ILE A 286 -23.31 -12.02 -12.41
N THR A 287 -22.04 -12.39 -12.56
CA THR A 287 -20.92 -11.60 -12.01
C THR A 287 -20.80 -10.24 -12.68
N GLY A 288 -21.21 -10.10 -13.93
CA GLY A 288 -21.31 -8.83 -14.63
C GLY A 288 -22.42 -7.91 -14.12
N LEU A 289 -23.58 -8.46 -13.80
CA LEU A 289 -24.73 -7.74 -13.27
C LEU A 289 -24.54 -7.34 -11.79
N PHE A 290 -23.93 -8.21 -10.99
CA PHE A 290 -23.73 -8.02 -9.56
C PHE A 290 -22.24 -7.83 -9.20
N ARG A 291 -21.51 -7.09 -10.03
CA ARG A 291 -20.05 -6.93 -9.88
C ARG A 291 -19.64 -6.37 -8.51
N THR A 292 -20.32 -5.34 -8.04
CA THR A 292 -20.05 -4.74 -6.73
C THR A 292 -20.22 -5.73 -5.60
N GLN A 293 -21.34 -6.43 -5.56
CA GLN A 293 -21.63 -7.45 -4.55
C GLN A 293 -20.63 -8.61 -4.63
N TYR A 294 -20.27 -9.03 -5.83
CA TYR A 294 -19.30 -10.09 -6.05
C TYR A 294 -17.92 -9.74 -5.47
N TYR A 295 -17.38 -8.55 -5.77
CA TYR A 295 -16.08 -8.15 -5.24
C TYR A 295 -16.13 -7.85 -3.74
N LEU A 296 -17.24 -7.33 -3.22
CA LEU A 296 -17.44 -7.19 -1.77
C LEU A 296 -17.46 -8.57 -1.09
N ALA A 297 -18.16 -9.55 -1.66
CA ALA A 297 -18.13 -10.92 -1.15
C ALA A 297 -16.72 -11.54 -1.23
N CYS A 298 -15.94 -11.23 -2.25
CA CYS A 298 -14.53 -11.63 -2.33
C CYS A 298 -13.70 -11.02 -1.19
N GLU A 299 -13.90 -9.75 -0.87
CA GLU A 299 -13.23 -9.10 0.27
C GLU A 299 -13.56 -9.81 1.59
N LEU A 300 -14.87 -9.98 1.88
CA LEU A 300 -15.34 -10.62 3.12
C LEU A 300 -14.83 -12.06 3.23
N ALA A 301 -14.73 -12.76 2.11
CA ALA A 301 -14.23 -14.14 2.04
C ALA A 301 -12.70 -14.25 1.94
N ALA A 302 -11.95 -13.16 2.02
CA ALA A 302 -10.49 -13.12 1.83
C ALA A 302 -10.03 -13.75 0.49
N ARG A 303 -10.82 -13.59 -0.59
CA ARG A 303 -10.58 -14.21 -1.90
C ARG A 303 -10.10 -13.20 -2.92
N PHE A 304 -8.80 -12.99 -2.98
CA PHE A 304 -8.16 -12.07 -3.91
C PHE A 304 -7.47 -12.86 -5.02
N HIS A 305 -7.78 -12.54 -6.27
CA HIS A 305 -7.32 -13.30 -7.43
C HIS A 305 -6.11 -12.68 -8.15
N GLY A 306 -5.63 -11.52 -7.70
CA GLY A 306 -4.47 -10.85 -8.25
C GLY A 306 -4.54 -10.67 -9.77
N THR A 307 -3.44 -10.95 -10.46
CA THR A 307 -3.30 -10.81 -11.93
C THR A 307 -4.19 -11.73 -12.75
N ARG A 308 -4.90 -12.67 -12.12
CA ARG A 308 -5.77 -13.62 -12.83
C ARG A 308 -7.13 -13.04 -13.21
N ARG A 309 -7.49 -11.87 -12.68
CA ARG A 309 -8.74 -11.19 -12.98
C ARG A 309 -8.48 -9.73 -13.36
N ARG A 310 -9.48 -9.14 -14.01
CA ARG A 310 -9.46 -7.75 -14.46
C ARG A 310 -9.32 -6.75 -13.31
N TRP A 311 -9.88 -7.06 -12.14
CA TRP A 311 -9.86 -6.20 -10.96
C TRP A 311 -8.97 -6.80 -9.91
N GLN A 312 -7.96 -6.03 -9.48
CA GLN A 312 -7.03 -6.40 -8.43
C GLN A 312 -7.33 -5.61 -7.16
N TYR A 313 -7.18 -6.27 -6.02
CA TYR A 313 -7.27 -5.60 -4.73
C TYR A 313 -5.87 -5.14 -4.30
N LEU A 314 -5.72 -3.83 -4.15
CA LEU A 314 -4.47 -3.18 -3.75
C LEU A 314 -4.55 -2.71 -2.31
N SER A 315 -3.44 -2.85 -1.60
CA SER A 315 -3.27 -2.40 -0.23
C SER A 315 -1.84 -1.94 0.04
N ASP A 316 -1.52 -1.63 1.28
CA ASP A 316 -0.22 -1.14 1.73
C ASP A 316 0.96 -1.93 1.15
N GLY A 317 1.99 -1.21 0.73
CA GLY A 317 3.23 -1.80 0.23
C GLY A 317 3.92 -2.70 1.24
N GLY A 318 3.85 -2.33 2.53
CA GLY A 318 4.40 -3.09 3.65
C GLY A 318 3.76 -4.45 3.88
N HIS A 319 2.57 -4.71 3.33
CA HIS A 319 1.98 -6.04 3.37
C HIS A 319 2.76 -7.09 2.59
N PHE A 320 3.58 -6.68 1.65
CA PHE A 320 4.55 -7.55 0.96
C PHE A 320 5.96 -7.34 1.53
N GLU A 321 6.49 -6.10 1.46
CA GLU A 321 7.80 -5.74 1.96
C GLU A 321 7.80 -4.26 2.42
N ASN A 322 8.14 -4.03 3.69
CA ASN A 322 7.89 -2.77 4.38
C ASN A 322 9.04 -1.75 4.27
N THR A 323 10.22 -2.16 3.81
CA THR A 323 11.38 -1.26 3.71
C THR A 323 11.51 -0.58 2.35
N ALA A 324 10.75 -1.01 1.35
CA ALA A 324 10.84 -0.62 -0.07
C ALA A 324 12.19 -0.95 -0.75
N ILE A 325 13.10 -1.63 -0.05
CA ILE A 325 14.41 -2.04 -0.59
C ILE A 325 14.25 -3.13 -1.64
N TYR A 326 13.27 -4.02 -1.48
CA TYR A 326 13.05 -5.16 -2.39
C TYR A 326 13.02 -4.73 -3.86
N GLU A 327 12.31 -3.64 -4.17
CA GLU A 327 12.21 -3.13 -5.53
C GLU A 327 13.54 -2.53 -6.03
N LEU A 328 14.37 -1.98 -5.14
CA LEU A 328 15.70 -1.45 -5.47
C LEU A 328 16.75 -2.54 -5.68
N LEU A 329 16.56 -3.71 -5.06
CA LEU A 329 17.45 -4.87 -5.20
C LEU A 329 17.23 -5.66 -6.48
N ARG A 330 16.22 -5.33 -7.29
CA ARG A 330 16.05 -5.99 -8.58
C ARG A 330 17.31 -5.87 -9.42
N PRO A 331 17.80 -6.96 -10.03
CA PRO A 331 19.06 -6.96 -10.78
C PRO A 331 19.13 -5.90 -11.88
N GLU A 332 17.98 -5.56 -12.47
CA GLU A 332 17.89 -4.58 -13.55
C GLU A 332 18.18 -3.15 -13.09
N ARG A 333 18.01 -2.85 -11.81
CA ARG A 333 18.20 -1.50 -11.27
C ARG A 333 19.64 -1.15 -10.99
N ARG A 334 20.49 -2.12 -10.67
CA ARG A 334 21.93 -1.96 -10.43
C ARG A 334 22.27 -0.84 -9.45
N VAL A 335 21.56 -0.76 -8.35
CA VAL A 335 21.76 0.27 -7.32
C VAL A 335 22.96 -0.10 -6.47
N GLY A 336 24.02 0.71 -6.48
CA GLY A 336 25.26 0.44 -5.72
C GLY A 336 25.14 0.78 -4.22
N LEU A 337 24.32 1.78 -3.88
CA LEU A 337 24.10 2.21 -2.51
C LEU A 337 22.63 2.50 -2.25
N ILE A 338 22.11 1.97 -1.16
CA ILE A 338 20.74 2.21 -0.69
C ILE A 338 20.82 2.80 0.71
N VAL A 339 20.17 3.94 0.92
CA VAL A 339 19.94 4.50 2.26
C VAL A 339 18.47 4.34 2.58
N VAL A 340 18.18 3.65 3.66
CA VAL A 340 16.79 3.40 4.08
C VAL A 340 16.51 3.98 5.46
N CYS A 341 15.41 4.69 5.59
CA CYS A 341 14.86 5.14 6.86
C CYS A 341 13.78 4.14 7.28
N ASP A 342 14.13 3.18 8.12
CA ASP A 342 13.18 2.21 8.67
C ASP A 342 12.44 2.86 9.85
N CYS A 343 11.32 3.52 9.54
CA CYS A 343 10.42 4.13 10.50
C CYS A 343 9.29 3.20 10.95
N GLY A 344 9.36 1.91 10.64
CA GLY A 344 8.42 0.91 11.13
C GLY A 344 8.46 0.77 12.65
N CYS A 345 7.28 0.60 13.28
CA CYS A 345 7.18 0.37 14.72
C CYS A 345 7.77 -1.00 15.08
N ASP A 346 8.86 -0.99 15.84
CA ASP A 346 9.58 -2.18 16.32
C ASP A 346 10.17 -1.88 17.71
N GLY A 347 9.31 -1.84 18.72
CA GLY A 347 9.67 -1.42 20.08
C GLY A 347 10.78 -2.24 20.74
N ASP A 348 10.92 -3.50 20.34
CA ASP A 348 11.95 -4.42 20.84
C ASP A 348 13.20 -4.48 19.93
N TYR A 349 13.21 -3.73 18.83
CA TYR A 349 14.27 -3.75 17.81
C TYR A 349 14.60 -5.16 17.30
N ARG A 350 13.55 -5.92 16.94
CA ARG A 350 13.69 -7.29 16.42
C ARG A 350 14.05 -7.36 14.95
N PHE A 351 13.97 -6.24 14.23
CA PHE A 351 14.28 -6.12 12.80
C PHE A 351 13.50 -7.12 11.94
N GLY A 352 12.22 -7.32 12.24
CA GLY A 352 11.37 -8.27 11.53
C GLY A 352 11.22 -7.97 10.04
N ASP A 353 11.16 -6.68 9.68
CA ASP A 353 11.08 -6.25 8.29
C ASP A 353 12.38 -6.49 7.52
N LEU A 354 13.53 -6.22 8.15
CA LEU A 354 14.83 -6.57 7.60
C LEU A 354 14.98 -8.10 7.37
N ALA A 355 14.57 -8.90 8.34
CA ALA A 355 14.60 -10.35 8.21
C ALA A 355 13.69 -10.85 7.06
N ASN A 356 12.52 -10.21 6.87
CA ASN A 356 11.65 -10.48 5.73
C ASN A 356 12.32 -10.12 4.40
N LEU A 357 12.94 -8.94 4.30
CA LEU A 357 13.70 -8.52 3.13
C LEU A 357 14.82 -9.50 2.78
N ILE A 358 15.66 -9.87 3.77
CA ILE A 358 16.78 -10.82 3.58
C ILE A 358 16.26 -12.14 2.99
N ARG A 359 15.15 -12.65 3.54
CA ARG A 359 14.53 -13.90 3.06
C ARG A 359 14.01 -13.75 1.63
N LEU A 360 13.32 -12.66 1.31
CA LEU A 360 12.78 -12.40 -0.03
C LEU A 360 13.91 -12.23 -1.06
N ALA A 361 14.96 -11.46 -0.73
CA ALA A 361 16.11 -11.23 -1.61
C ALA A 361 16.83 -12.55 -1.92
N ARG A 362 16.97 -13.43 -0.94
CA ARG A 362 17.60 -14.74 -1.13
C ARG A 362 16.79 -15.64 -2.04
N ILE A 363 15.46 -15.71 -1.83
CA ILE A 363 14.59 -16.61 -2.58
C ILE A 363 14.39 -16.12 -4.03
N ASP A 364 14.16 -14.83 -4.20
CA ASP A 364 13.70 -14.29 -5.49
C ASP A 364 14.84 -13.83 -6.38
N PHE A 365 15.93 -13.33 -5.79
CA PHE A 365 17.03 -12.72 -6.53
C PHE A 365 18.34 -13.49 -6.38
N GLY A 366 18.40 -14.51 -5.52
CA GLY A 366 19.65 -15.23 -5.21
C GLY A 366 20.69 -14.30 -4.59
N LEU A 367 20.26 -13.34 -3.75
CA LEU A 367 21.12 -12.39 -3.08
C LEU A 367 21.24 -12.72 -1.59
N GLU A 368 22.44 -12.56 -1.04
CA GLU A 368 22.70 -12.62 0.40
C GLU A 368 22.97 -11.23 0.94
N ILE A 369 22.21 -10.86 1.97
CA ILE A 369 22.38 -9.60 2.70
C ILE A 369 22.97 -9.95 4.05
N VAL A 370 24.16 -9.41 4.31
CA VAL A 370 24.91 -9.68 5.55
C VAL A 370 25.25 -8.36 6.26
N VAL A 371 25.28 -8.39 7.60
CA VAL A 371 25.70 -7.24 8.40
C VAL A 371 27.21 -7.06 8.22
N ASP A 372 27.63 -5.83 7.97
CA ASP A 372 29.05 -5.46 7.93
C ASP A 372 29.60 -5.50 9.36
N GLN A 373 30.40 -6.51 9.66
CA GLN A 373 30.97 -6.70 11.00
C GLN A 373 32.15 -5.76 11.30
N ALA A 374 32.73 -5.14 10.27
CA ALA A 374 33.84 -4.22 10.44
C ALA A 374 33.39 -2.78 10.75
N ALA A 375 32.17 -2.41 10.34
CA ALA A 375 31.67 -1.05 10.55
C ALA A 375 31.55 -0.64 12.03
N PRO A 376 31.15 -1.50 12.98
CA PRO A 376 31.14 -1.17 14.40
C PRO A 376 32.51 -0.91 15.01
N ASP A 377 33.57 -1.50 14.45
CA ASP A 377 34.97 -1.37 14.93
C ASP A 377 35.74 -0.27 14.21
N ASP A 378 35.18 0.30 13.13
CA ASP A 378 35.80 1.43 12.40
C ASP A 378 35.74 2.69 13.24
N ALA A 379 36.87 3.41 13.35
CA ALA A 379 36.99 4.61 14.18
C ALA A 379 36.04 5.75 13.81
N VAL A 380 35.60 5.79 12.53
CA VAL A 380 34.69 6.82 12.00
C VAL A 380 33.23 6.34 12.00
N LEU A 381 32.99 5.09 11.63
CA LEU A 381 31.64 4.53 11.52
C LEU A 381 31.12 4.01 12.87
N GLY A 382 31.97 3.38 13.70
CA GLY A 382 31.58 2.72 14.93
C GLY A 382 30.76 3.58 15.92
N PRO A 383 30.99 4.89 16.06
CA PRO A 383 30.14 5.75 16.88
C PRO A 383 28.68 5.85 16.43
N VAL A 384 28.39 5.49 15.16
CA VAL A 384 27.07 5.65 14.55
C VAL A 384 26.45 4.32 14.14
N PHE A 385 27.29 3.38 13.68
CA PHE A 385 26.88 2.08 13.17
C PHE A 385 27.05 0.98 14.22
N GLY A 386 26.10 0.06 14.22
CA GLY A 386 26.11 -1.14 15.05
C GLY A 386 25.62 -2.35 14.30
N THR A 387 25.48 -3.44 15.03
CA THR A 387 24.80 -4.66 14.63
C THR A 387 23.36 -4.65 15.20
N PRO A 388 22.46 -5.54 14.78
CA PRO A 388 21.13 -5.64 15.40
C PRO A 388 21.17 -5.82 16.93
N ASP A 389 22.19 -6.50 17.46
CA ASP A 389 22.34 -6.75 18.89
C ASP A 389 22.61 -5.45 19.69
N ASP A 390 23.23 -4.46 19.06
CA ASP A 390 23.49 -3.14 19.66
C ASP A 390 22.21 -2.33 19.94
N PHE A 391 21.08 -2.72 19.36
CA PHE A 391 19.78 -2.05 19.53
C PHE A 391 18.91 -2.70 20.60
N THR A 392 19.24 -3.87 21.06
CA THR A 392 18.45 -4.59 22.06
C THR A 392 18.50 -3.91 23.43
N ALA A 393 17.53 -4.25 24.30
CA ALA A 393 17.47 -3.73 25.66
C ALA A 393 18.73 -4.10 26.52
N ASN A 394 19.40 -5.19 26.15
CA ASN A 394 20.59 -5.69 26.85
C ASN A 394 21.91 -5.19 26.23
N ALA A 395 21.82 -4.31 25.23
CA ALA A 395 23.01 -3.76 24.59
C ALA A 395 23.86 -2.94 25.57
N PRO A 396 25.19 -2.98 25.43
CA PRO A 396 26.09 -2.26 26.32
C PRO A 396 25.90 -0.74 26.20
N PRO A 397 26.22 0.04 27.26
CA PRO A 397 26.00 1.49 27.28
C PRO A 397 26.60 2.25 26.10
N GLU A 398 27.75 1.83 25.60
CA GLU A 398 28.46 2.39 24.43
C GLU A 398 27.66 2.24 23.13
N SER A 399 26.76 1.29 23.06
CA SER A 399 25.88 1.08 21.89
C SER A 399 24.68 2.04 21.85
N ARG A 400 24.41 2.79 22.91
CA ARG A 400 23.21 3.65 23.02
C ARG A 400 23.15 4.78 22.01
N ASP A 401 24.29 5.20 21.48
CA ASP A 401 24.35 6.24 20.44
C ASP A 401 24.30 5.68 19.01
N LYS A 402 24.34 4.36 18.81
CA LYS A 402 24.25 3.76 17.49
C LYS A 402 22.82 3.88 16.94
N VAL A 403 22.70 4.34 15.69
CA VAL A 403 21.40 4.64 15.03
C VAL A 403 21.30 4.04 13.63
N ALA A 404 22.34 3.34 13.17
CA ALA A 404 22.41 2.78 11.84
C ALA A 404 23.04 1.37 11.84
N ILE A 405 22.71 0.59 10.83
CA ILE A 405 23.35 -0.70 10.51
C ILE A 405 23.84 -0.62 9.07
N LEU A 406 25.09 -1.05 8.83
CA LEU A 406 25.62 -1.21 7.48
C LEU A 406 25.45 -2.67 7.04
N LEU A 407 24.88 -2.86 5.85
CA LEU A 407 24.67 -4.18 5.29
C LEU A 407 25.32 -4.26 3.91
N ASN A 408 25.91 -5.39 3.62
CA ASN A 408 26.52 -5.73 2.34
C ASN A 408 25.67 -6.76 1.61
N VAL A 409 25.42 -6.52 0.33
CA VAL A 409 24.65 -7.43 -0.54
C VAL A 409 25.60 -8.13 -1.48
N HIS A 410 25.55 -9.45 -1.51
CA HIS A 410 26.35 -10.31 -2.36
C HIS A 410 25.46 -11.24 -3.20
N ILE A 411 26.01 -11.77 -4.28
CA ILE A 411 25.37 -12.88 -4.97
C ILE A 411 25.50 -14.12 -4.07
N ALA A 412 24.46 -14.94 -3.99
CA ALA A 412 24.47 -16.16 -3.15
C ALA A 412 25.66 -17.06 -3.46
N GLY A 413 26.31 -17.56 -2.41
CA GLY A 413 27.54 -18.38 -2.50
C GLY A 413 28.83 -17.56 -2.68
N GLN A 414 28.76 -16.23 -2.82
CA GLN A 414 29.95 -15.38 -2.90
C GLN A 414 30.21 -14.58 -1.62
N ALA A 415 29.29 -14.57 -0.68
CA ALA A 415 29.45 -13.92 0.61
C ALA A 415 30.62 -14.58 1.39
N GLY A 416 31.59 -13.74 1.80
CA GLY A 416 32.77 -14.22 2.54
C GLY A 416 33.92 -14.74 1.67
N ALA A 417 33.82 -14.76 0.35
CA ALA A 417 34.96 -15.01 -0.51
C ALA A 417 36.00 -13.86 -0.39
N PRO A 418 37.31 -14.13 -0.33
CA PRO A 418 38.33 -13.13 -0.01
C PRO A 418 38.37 -11.90 -0.90
N ASP A 419 37.88 -12.00 -2.15
CA ASP A 419 37.88 -10.92 -3.15
C ASP A 419 36.46 -10.46 -3.59
N SER A 420 35.44 -10.87 -2.84
CA SER A 420 34.05 -10.56 -3.20
C SER A 420 33.60 -9.20 -2.65
N ALA A 421 33.77 -8.16 -3.46
CA ALA A 421 33.17 -6.86 -3.14
C ALA A 421 31.62 -6.96 -3.17
N PRO A 422 30.92 -6.26 -2.27
CA PRO A 422 29.46 -6.23 -2.30
C PRO A 422 28.96 -5.55 -3.58
N ILE A 423 27.91 -6.09 -4.18
CA ILE A 423 27.26 -5.48 -5.36
C ILE A 423 26.42 -4.27 -5.00
N THR A 424 25.94 -4.22 -3.75
CA THR A 424 25.13 -3.13 -3.19
C THR A 424 25.47 -2.99 -1.71
N ARG A 425 25.54 -1.78 -1.22
CA ARG A 425 25.59 -1.47 0.21
C ARG A 425 24.25 -0.88 0.65
N ILE A 426 23.81 -1.25 1.86
CA ILE A 426 22.57 -0.72 2.45
C ILE A 426 22.93 -0.06 3.79
N VAL A 427 22.60 1.21 3.91
CA VAL A 427 22.65 1.98 5.16
C VAL A 427 21.26 1.99 5.74
N LEU A 428 21.00 1.17 6.73
CA LEU A 428 19.72 1.09 7.43
C LEU A 428 19.73 2.05 8.63
N LEU A 429 18.92 3.09 8.60
CA LEU A 429 18.70 4.02 9.70
C LEU A 429 17.48 3.54 10.50
N LYS A 430 17.65 3.30 11.80
CA LYS A 430 16.55 2.93 12.70
C LYS A 430 16.39 4.01 13.77
N PRO A 431 15.23 4.70 13.85
CA PRO A 431 14.99 5.71 14.87
C PRO A 431 15.17 5.12 16.27
N ARG A 432 16.00 5.80 17.05
CA ARG A 432 16.30 5.45 18.45
C ARG A 432 16.55 6.72 19.24
N LEU A 433 15.98 6.79 20.43
CA LEU A 433 16.28 7.87 21.35
C LEU A 433 17.70 7.70 21.91
N THR A 434 18.59 8.60 21.54
CA THR A 434 20.00 8.56 21.95
C THR A 434 20.27 9.54 23.07
N PRO A 435 21.31 9.33 23.92
CA PRO A 435 21.76 10.32 24.91
C PRO A 435 22.13 11.68 24.31
N SER A 436 22.58 11.70 23.06
CA SER A 436 22.94 12.88 22.29
C SER A 436 21.76 13.59 21.61
N ALA A 437 20.54 13.08 21.73
CA ALA A 437 19.36 13.72 21.17
C ALA A 437 19.07 15.08 21.82
N PRO A 438 18.40 16.03 21.14
CA PRO A 438 18.00 17.32 21.70
C PRO A 438 17.25 17.17 23.02
N ALA A 439 17.38 18.17 23.89
CA ALA A 439 16.87 18.11 25.28
C ALA A 439 15.31 17.95 25.31
N ASP A 440 14.63 18.67 24.43
CA ASP A 440 13.17 18.61 24.24
C ASP A 440 12.73 17.22 23.75
N VAL A 441 13.44 16.61 22.80
CA VAL A 441 13.18 15.26 22.29
C VAL A 441 13.36 14.21 23.40
N ARG A 442 14.40 14.35 24.21
CA ARG A 442 14.63 13.47 25.37
C ARG A 442 13.55 13.61 26.43
N GLN A 443 13.10 14.84 26.67
CA GLN A 443 12.01 15.11 27.61
C GLN A 443 10.69 14.51 27.09
N TYR A 444 10.40 14.67 25.79
CA TYR A 444 9.24 14.03 25.17
C TYR A 444 9.27 12.51 25.35
N GLY A 445 10.40 11.87 25.02
CA GLY A 445 10.58 10.43 25.20
C GLY A 445 10.47 9.95 26.67
N ALA A 446 10.85 10.78 27.63
CA ALA A 446 10.67 10.47 29.05
C ALA A 446 9.18 10.44 29.46
N MET A 447 8.34 11.23 28.82
CA MET A 447 6.88 11.27 29.05
C MET A 447 6.12 10.24 28.18
N HIS A 448 6.70 9.80 27.07
CA HIS A 448 6.11 8.88 26.09
C HIS A 448 7.02 7.65 25.89
N PRO A 449 6.88 6.61 26.73
CA PRO A 449 7.83 5.49 26.75
C PRO A 449 7.87 4.67 25.44
N ALA A 450 6.83 4.75 24.60
CA ALA A 450 6.80 4.10 23.28
C ALA A 450 7.62 4.86 22.24
N PHE A 451 7.91 6.15 22.44
CA PHE A 451 8.69 6.95 21.50
C PHE A 451 10.15 6.46 21.40
N PRO A 452 10.75 6.35 20.21
CA PRO A 452 10.23 6.67 18.88
C PRO A 452 9.65 5.47 18.12
N GLN A 453 9.09 4.50 18.79
CA GLN A 453 8.50 3.28 18.24
C GLN A 453 6.98 3.22 18.49
N GLU A 454 6.32 4.36 18.38
CA GLU A 454 4.87 4.46 18.54
C GLU A 454 4.13 3.76 17.40
N GLY A 455 3.00 3.14 17.71
CA GLY A 455 2.25 2.35 16.73
C GLY A 455 1.49 3.21 15.73
N THR A 456 1.30 2.71 14.51
CA THR A 456 0.57 3.37 13.42
C THR A 456 -0.93 3.56 13.70
N ALA A 457 -1.45 3.05 14.82
CA ALA A 457 -2.83 3.31 15.24
C ALA A 457 -3.07 4.77 15.63
N ASP A 458 -2.02 5.45 16.10
CA ASP A 458 -2.04 6.90 16.31
C ASP A 458 -1.82 7.61 14.96
N GLN A 459 -2.92 8.17 14.44
CA GLN A 459 -2.95 8.86 13.15
C GLN A 459 -3.03 10.39 13.31
N PHE A 460 -3.05 10.91 14.55
CA PHE A 460 -3.31 12.32 14.83
C PHE A 460 -2.20 12.89 15.70
N PHE A 461 -1.03 13.05 15.12
CA PHE A 461 0.11 13.64 15.81
C PHE A 461 -0.19 15.06 16.24
N ASP A 462 0.06 15.36 17.51
CA ASP A 462 0.08 16.72 18.00
C ASP A 462 1.41 17.42 17.64
N GLU A 463 1.52 18.69 17.97
CA GLU A 463 2.71 19.50 17.67
C GLU A 463 3.97 18.94 18.35
N ALA A 464 3.87 18.52 19.61
CA ALA A 464 5.00 18.02 20.39
C ALA A 464 5.50 16.68 19.82
N GLN A 465 4.59 15.78 19.47
CA GLN A 465 4.90 14.50 18.86
C GLN A 465 5.56 14.70 17.49
N TRP A 466 4.92 15.47 16.62
CA TRP A 466 5.44 15.74 15.27
C TRP A 466 6.85 16.36 15.31
N GLU A 467 7.05 17.40 16.13
CA GLU A 467 8.33 18.07 16.20
C GLU A 467 9.42 17.19 16.83
N SER A 468 9.07 16.34 17.81
CA SER A 468 10.01 15.39 18.41
C SER A 468 10.50 14.36 17.39
N TYR A 469 9.62 13.80 16.55
CA TYR A 469 10.03 12.91 15.45
C TYR A 469 10.90 13.63 14.43
N ARG A 470 10.51 14.85 14.02
CA ARG A 470 11.28 15.66 13.06
C ARG A 470 12.69 15.99 13.61
N ALA A 471 12.78 16.45 14.85
CA ALA A 471 14.04 16.82 15.47
C ALA A 471 14.96 15.62 15.69
N LEU A 472 14.39 14.46 16.07
CA LEU A 472 15.13 13.20 16.17
C LEU A 472 15.69 12.79 14.81
N GLY A 473 14.86 12.83 13.75
CA GLY A 473 15.29 12.51 12.39
C GLY A 473 16.42 13.41 11.90
N VAL A 474 16.34 14.72 12.18
CA VAL A 474 17.40 15.67 11.85
C VAL A 474 18.69 15.36 12.63
N ALA A 475 18.60 15.02 13.92
CA ALA A 475 19.75 14.66 14.73
C ALA A 475 20.46 13.41 14.19
N ILE A 476 19.72 12.38 13.84
CA ILE A 476 20.25 11.15 13.22
C ILE A 476 20.86 11.46 11.85
N GLY A 477 20.14 12.18 11.00
CA GLY A 477 20.62 12.55 9.65
C GLY A 477 21.92 13.34 9.67
N ARG A 478 22.10 14.28 10.61
CA ARG A 478 23.35 15.05 10.77
C ARG A 478 24.55 14.16 11.13
N ARG A 479 24.34 13.10 11.88
CA ARG A 479 25.42 12.17 12.24
C ARG A 479 25.88 11.37 11.01
N ILE A 480 24.95 10.89 10.20
CA ILE A 480 25.23 10.17 8.94
C ILE A 480 25.85 11.11 7.89
N ALA A 481 25.34 12.33 7.79
CA ALA A 481 25.82 13.34 6.84
C ALA A 481 27.07 14.08 7.32
N SER A 482 27.65 13.73 8.47
CA SER A 482 28.93 14.30 8.88
C SER A 482 30.00 13.99 7.82
N SER A 483 30.88 14.97 7.55
CA SER A 483 31.89 14.86 6.47
C SER A 483 32.73 13.59 6.57
N ALA A 484 33.12 13.19 7.79
CA ALA A 484 33.90 11.99 8.02
C ALA A 484 33.12 10.70 7.66
N VAL A 485 31.89 10.57 8.17
CA VAL A 485 31.04 9.41 7.89
C VAL A 485 30.66 9.37 6.41
N ALA A 486 30.25 10.51 5.84
CA ALA A 486 29.86 10.61 4.44
C ALA A 486 31.03 10.24 3.51
N SER A 487 32.25 10.74 3.76
CA SER A 487 33.42 10.37 2.98
C SER A 487 33.75 8.86 3.07
N ARG A 488 33.54 8.27 4.24
CA ARG A 488 33.78 6.83 4.44
C ARG A 488 32.73 5.95 3.74
N LEU A 489 31.48 6.40 3.68
CA LEU A 489 30.38 5.67 3.02
C LEU A 489 30.36 5.90 1.52
N PHE A 490 30.55 7.14 1.06
CA PHE A 490 30.28 7.59 -0.31
C PHE A 490 31.57 7.91 -1.10
N GLY A 491 32.73 8.04 -0.44
CA GLY A 491 34.01 8.44 -1.07
C GLY A 491 34.61 7.43 -2.03
N HIS A 492 33.92 6.33 -2.28
CA HIS A 492 34.28 5.28 -3.25
C HIS A 492 33.18 5.02 -4.30
N VAL A 493 32.20 5.92 -4.44
CA VAL A 493 31.16 5.86 -5.47
C VAL A 493 31.51 6.76 -6.65
#